data_e5520ee9c50fa2e1584c9abbe3f08ed4
#
_entry.id   e5520ee9c50fa2e1584c9abbe3f08ed4
#
_cell.length_a   1.000
_cell.length_b   1.000
_cell.length_c   1.000
_cell.angle_alpha   90.00
_cell.angle_beta   90.00
_cell.angle_gamma   90.00
#
_symmetry.space_group_name_H-M   'P 1'
#
loop_
_entity.id
_entity.type
_entity.pdbx_description
1 polymer ?
#
loop_
_entity_poly.entity_id
_entity_poly.type
_entity_poly.pdbx_seq_one_letter_code
_entity_poly.pdbx_strand_id
1 'polypeptide(L)'
;MTYEEALCEAARNGDSDKVKSLIESGADVSYFGSDCLNPLMHAAKHGHAEVVKDLIDAGAPWNALSPSNHSAGDFAMEAGHQEAFDVLLNAALQAELILGTIARKGNANKNSDDYLDDRVSFSEDKIMDAESKAVMMAWEKPLMEAHAKAVCSNGGHVLNVGFGMGLVDTAIQQYAPASHTIIEAHPEVYDRMIRQGWDKKDNVKIIFGRWQDVVSQLESYDGIFFDTYGEYYEDMREFHQYLPKLLKPGGIYSFFNGLCGGNPFFHVVYCQLVSLELGSMGYSTQLIPLPVKDCLSEEIWEGVKHKYWQLDTYYLPVCHSTNESD
;
A
#
# COMPACT_ATOMS: atom_id res chain seq x y z
N MET A 1 36.19 9.09 -20.57
CA MET A 1 34.97 9.40 -19.82
C MET A 1 33.85 9.55 -20.83
N THR A 2 32.84 8.70 -20.80
CA THR A 2 31.68 8.82 -21.70
C THR A 2 30.81 10.00 -21.25
N TYR A 3 29.84 10.40 -22.07
CA TYR A 3 28.89 11.46 -21.67
C TYR A 3 28.08 11.06 -20.45
N GLU A 4 27.75 9.79 -20.32
CA GLU A 4 27.00 9.23 -19.19
C GLU A 4 27.81 9.23 -17.89
N GLU A 5 29.11 8.86 -17.94
CA GLU A 5 29.99 8.94 -16.77
C GLU A 5 30.17 10.41 -16.33
N ALA A 6 30.29 11.32 -17.30
CA ALA A 6 30.39 12.77 -17.02
C ALA A 6 29.04 13.29 -16.42
N LEU A 7 27.89 12.75 -16.85
CA LEU A 7 26.59 13.10 -16.31
C LEU A 7 26.44 12.63 -14.85
N CYS A 8 26.86 11.41 -14.53
CA CYS A 8 26.88 10.92 -13.15
C CYS A 8 27.76 11.79 -12.25
N GLU A 9 28.94 12.18 -12.73
CA GLU A 9 29.86 13.07 -11.99
C GLU A 9 29.26 14.47 -11.78
N ALA A 10 28.70 15.07 -12.84
CA ALA A 10 28.06 16.39 -12.76
C ALA A 10 26.85 16.37 -11.80
N ALA A 11 26.05 15.31 -11.85
CA ALA A 11 24.92 15.11 -10.94
C ALA A 11 25.37 14.96 -9.47
N ARG A 12 26.46 14.22 -9.23
CA ARG A 12 27.07 14.09 -7.89
C ARG A 12 27.56 15.41 -7.34
N ASN A 13 28.10 16.27 -8.20
CA ASN A 13 28.69 17.55 -7.82
C ASN A 13 27.64 18.70 -7.76
N GLY A 14 26.42 18.48 -8.23
CA GLY A 14 25.37 19.50 -8.28
C GLY A 14 25.55 20.56 -9.37
N ASP A 15 26.32 20.23 -10.42
CA ASP A 15 26.61 21.13 -11.54
C ASP A 15 25.45 21.10 -12.56
N SER A 16 24.39 21.89 -12.29
CA SER A 16 23.18 21.96 -13.11
C SER A 16 23.48 22.39 -14.56
N ASP A 17 24.37 23.34 -14.78
CA ASP A 17 24.71 23.81 -16.13
C ASP A 17 25.36 22.68 -16.95
N LYS A 18 26.30 21.96 -16.34
CA LYS A 18 26.95 20.81 -16.98
C LYS A 18 25.97 19.65 -17.21
N VAL A 19 25.05 19.38 -16.25
CA VAL A 19 24.00 18.38 -16.41
C VAL A 19 23.13 18.71 -17.62
N LYS A 20 22.63 19.93 -17.74
CA LYS A 20 21.81 20.39 -18.88
C LYS A 20 22.58 20.24 -20.21
N SER A 21 23.82 20.68 -20.25
CA SER A 21 24.65 20.59 -21.46
C SER A 21 24.90 19.13 -21.89
N LEU A 22 25.12 18.22 -20.95
CA LEU A 22 25.33 16.79 -21.25
C LEU A 22 24.02 16.13 -21.73
N ILE A 23 22.86 16.47 -21.15
CA ILE A 23 21.56 16.00 -21.59
C ILE A 23 21.27 16.48 -23.03
N GLU A 24 21.52 17.77 -23.32
CA GLU A 24 21.37 18.31 -24.67
C GLU A 24 22.33 17.66 -25.68
N SER A 25 23.47 17.17 -25.22
CA SER A 25 24.44 16.42 -26.03
C SER A 25 24.07 14.94 -26.22
N GLY A 26 22.92 14.51 -25.66
CA GLY A 26 22.37 13.16 -25.81
C GLY A 26 22.85 12.13 -24.79
N ALA A 27 23.36 12.55 -23.63
CA ALA A 27 23.68 11.63 -22.55
C ALA A 27 22.42 10.91 -22.04
N ASP A 28 22.52 9.59 -21.83
CA ASP A 28 21.42 8.77 -21.30
C ASP A 28 21.22 9.02 -19.80
N VAL A 29 20.10 9.65 -19.45
CA VAL A 29 19.73 9.95 -18.06
C VAL A 29 19.40 8.71 -17.23
N SER A 30 19.19 7.57 -17.89
CA SER A 30 18.88 6.27 -17.24
C SER A 30 20.12 5.41 -17.00
N TYR A 31 21.31 5.88 -17.44
CA TYR A 31 22.55 5.12 -17.34
C TYR A 31 22.94 4.83 -15.89
N PHE A 32 23.36 3.58 -15.63
CA PHE A 32 23.95 3.19 -14.36
C PHE A 32 25.46 3.17 -14.45
N GLY A 33 26.13 3.94 -13.59
CA GLY A 33 27.56 4.01 -13.48
C GLY A 33 28.20 2.71 -12.94
N SER A 34 29.53 2.71 -12.84
CA SER A 34 30.29 1.57 -12.29
C SER A 34 29.99 1.28 -10.81
N ASP A 35 29.46 2.24 -10.08
CA ASP A 35 28.97 2.13 -8.70
C ASP A 35 27.50 1.69 -8.62
N CYS A 36 26.90 1.32 -9.76
CA CYS A 36 25.52 0.90 -9.89
C CYS A 36 24.48 1.95 -9.45
N LEU A 37 24.84 3.23 -9.53
CA LEU A 37 23.94 4.36 -9.34
C LEU A 37 23.74 5.11 -10.65
N ASN A 38 22.52 5.63 -10.85
CA ASN A 38 22.22 6.50 -11.98
C ASN A 38 22.40 7.99 -11.60
N PRO A 39 22.39 8.93 -12.57
CA PRO A 39 22.54 10.36 -12.29
C PRO A 39 21.52 10.89 -11.25
N LEU A 40 20.28 10.44 -11.31
CA LEU A 40 19.22 10.87 -10.38
C LEU A 40 19.52 10.42 -8.94
N MET A 41 20.01 9.19 -8.75
CA MET A 41 20.42 8.68 -7.44
C MET A 41 21.60 9.47 -6.87
N HIS A 42 22.58 9.84 -7.71
CA HIS A 42 23.68 10.68 -7.29
C HIS A 42 23.22 12.06 -6.82
N ALA A 43 22.38 12.74 -7.61
CA ALA A 43 21.86 14.06 -7.26
C ALA A 43 21.04 14.01 -5.96
N ALA A 44 20.17 13.01 -5.82
CA ALA A 44 19.34 12.83 -4.64
C ALA A 44 20.16 12.55 -3.37
N LYS A 45 21.14 11.66 -3.46
CA LYS A 45 22.05 11.29 -2.36
C LYS A 45 22.86 12.46 -1.82
N HIS A 46 23.16 13.44 -2.67
CA HIS A 46 23.96 14.63 -2.31
C HIS A 46 23.09 15.89 -2.13
N GLY A 47 21.75 15.79 -2.24
CA GLY A 47 20.82 16.87 -1.94
C GLY A 47 20.72 17.96 -3.00
N HIS A 48 21.09 17.67 -4.25
CA HIS A 48 21.07 18.63 -5.34
C HIS A 48 19.69 18.73 -6.00
N ALA A 49 18.73 19.38 -5.33
CA ALA A 49 17.31 19.42 -5.72
C ALA A 49 17.09 20.01 -7.13
N GLU A 50 17.87 21.02 -7.53
CA GLU A 50 17.80 21.58 -8.88
C GLU A 50 18.21 20.56 -9.94
N VAL A 51 19.30 19.83 -9.71
CA VAL A 51 19.75 18.75 -10.61
C VAL A 51 18.77 17.59 -10.64
N VAL A 52 18.16 17.23 -9.49
CA VAL A 52 17.07 16.24 -9.43
C VAL A 52 15.93 16.66 -10.35
N LYS A 53 15.51 17.93 -10.29
CA LYS A 53 14.46 18.46 -11.15
C LYS A 53 14.85 18.41 -12.63
N ASP A 54 16.05 18.86 -12.99
CA ASP A 54 16.54 18.86 -14.37
C ASP A 54 16.55 17.42 -14.97
N LEU A 55 16.98 16.44 -14.17
CA LEU A 55 17.00 15.03 -14.58
C LEU A 55 15.59 14.45 -14.73
N ILE A 56 14.66 14.76 -13.82
CA ILE A 56 13.26 14.35 -13.92
C ILE A 56 12.60 14.96 -15.16
N ASP A 57 12.81 16.25 -15.41
CA ASP A 57 12.28 16.95 -16.58
C ASP A 57 12.84 16.36 -17.90
N ALA A 58 14.03 15.81 -17.86
CA ALA A 58 14.66 15.08 -18.98
C ALA A 58 14.21 13.61 -19.08
N GLY A 59 13.31 13.13 -18.23
CA GLY A 59 12.75 11.78 -18.28
C GLY A 59 13.55 10.73 -17.49
N ALA A 60 14.40 11.12 -16.54
CA ALA A 60 15.06 10.15 -15.67
C ALA A 60 14.04 9.32 -14.87
N PRO A 61 14.21 7.98 -14.77
CA PRO A 61 13.26 7.11 -14.11
C PRO A 61 13.31 7.30 -12.59
N TRP A 62 12.29 7.95 -12.03
CA TRP A 62 12.15 8.18 -10.59
C TRP A 62 12.05 6.88 -9.78
N ASN A 63 11.55 5.80 -10.39
CA ASN A 63 11.30 4.50 -9.78
C ASN A 63 12.40 3.45 -10.05
N ALA A 64 13.52 3.84 -10.65
CA ALA A 64 14.66 2.95 -10.81
C ALA A 64 15.23 2.55 -9.46
N LEU A 65 15.67 1.29 -9.35
CA LEU A 65 16.24 0.73 -8.14
C LEU A 65 17.71 0.38 -8.34
N SER A 66 18.53 0.68 -7.35
CA SER A 66 19.90 0.19 -7.24
C SER A 66 19.90 -1.31 -6.88
N PRO A 67 21.04 -2.02 -6.98
CA PRO A 67 21.15 -3.42 -6.53
C PRO A 67 20.83 -3.62 -5.05
N SER A 68 20.93 -2.59 -4.23
CA SER A 68 20.52 -2.60 -2.81
C SER A 68 19.05 -2.28 -2.59
N ASN A 69 18.24 -2.26 -3.65
CA ASN A 69 16.80 -1.96 -3.61
C ASN A 69 16.46 -0.53 -3.15
N HIS A 70 17.37 0.44 -3.41
CA HIS A 70 17.14 1.85 -3.11
C HIS A 70 16.80 2.63 -4.37
N SER A 71 15.75 3.43 -4.31
CA SER A 71 15.42 4.46 -5.30
C SER A 71 16.15 5.77 -5.02
N ALA A 72 16.10 6.72 -5.95
CA ALA A 72 16.58 8.07 -5.69
C ALA A 72 15.92 8.72 -4.46
N GLY A 73 14.62 8.46 -4.26
CA GLY A 73 13.87 8.94 -3.08
C GLY A 73 14.39 8.36 -1.76
N ASP A 74 14.75 7.07 -1.75
CA ASP A 74 15.34 6.45 -0.56
C ASP A 74 16.69 7.08 -0.21
N PHE A 75 17.54 7.35 -1.20
CA PHE A 75 18.81 8.06 -0.97
C PHE A 75 18.63 9.47 -0.42
N ALA A 76 17.62 10.21 -0.90
CA ALA A 76 17.31 11.54 -0.35
C ALA A 76 16.81 11.46 1.09
N MET A 77 15.93 10.48 1.40
CA MET A 77 15.41 10.24 2.76
C MET A 77 16.53 9.91 3.74
N GLU A 78 17.37 8.93 3.41
CA GLU A 78 18.47 8.47 4.27
C GLU A 78 19.49 9.56 4.55
N ALA A 79 19.77 10.42 3.55
CA ALA A 79 20.68 11.55 3.68
C ALA A 79 20.04 12.79 4.34
N GLY A 80 18.72 12.80 4.58
CA GLY A 80 17.99 13.92 5.19
C GLY A 80 17.84 15.13 4.25
N HIS A 81 17.87 14.92 2.93
CA HIS A 81 17.75 15.96 1.92
C HIS A 81 16.30 16.24 1.54
N GLN A 82 15.60 17.01 2.38
CA GLN A 82 14.15 17.23 2.28
C GLN A 82 13.74 17.85 0.94
N GLU A 83 14.46 18.85 0.43
CA GLU A 83 14.10 19.52 -0.82
C GLU A 83 14.19 18.57 -2.03
N ALA A 84 15.26 17.78 -2.12
CA ALA A 84 15.40 16.75 -3.16
C ALA A 84 14.33 15.67 -3.04
N PHE A 85 14.01 15.25 -1.81
CA PHE A 85 12.91 14.32 -1.53
C PHE A 85 11.57 14.86 -2.01
N ASP A 86 11.23 16.11 -1.69
CA ASP A 86 9.96 16.73 -2.08
C ASP A 86 9.80 16.82 -3.61
N VAL A 87 10.89 17.13 -4.34
CA VAL A 87 10.90 17.13 -5.82
C VAL A 87 10.58 15.72 -6.34
N LEU A 88 11.25 14.70 -5.81
CA LEU A 88 11.03 13.31 -6.22
C LEU A 88 9.62 12.81 -5.87
N LEU A 89 9.12 13.11 -4.67
CA LEU A 89 7.77 12.76 -4.26
C LEU A 89 6.72 13.39 -5.19
N ASN A 90 6.84 14.67 -5.49
CA ASN A 90 5.92 15.34 -6.41
C ASN A 90 5.97 14.76 -7.81
N ALA A 91 7.16 14.44 -8.34
CA ALA A 91 7.32 13.81 -9.64
C ALA A 91 6.68 12.41 -9.67
N ALA A 92 6.90 11.61 -8.64
CA ALA A 92 6.31 10.29 -8.51
C ALA A 92 4.78 10.34 -8.46
N LEU A 93 4.20 11.24 -7.65
CA LEU A 93 2.75 11.43 -7.55
C LEU A 93 2.14 11.85 -8.89
N GLN A 94 2.77 12.79 -9.59
CA GLN A 94 2.30 13.20 -10.92
C GLN A 94 2.34 12.06 -11.93
N ALA A 95 3.43 11.28 -11.93
CA ALA A 95 3.58 10.12 -12.80
C ALA A 95 2.50 9.07 -12.52
N GLU A 96 2.26 8.73 -11.25
CA GLU A 96 1.23 7.76 -10.87
C GLU A 96 -0.19 8.25 -11.16
N LEU A 97 -0.50 9.51 -10.96
CA LEU A 97 -1.82 10.08 -11.28
C LEU A 97 -2.10 10.07 -12.79
N ILE A 98 -1.11 10.36 -13.61
CA ILE A 98 -1.25 10.46 -15.07
C ILE A 98 -1.08 9.08 -15.74
N LEU A 99 0.05 8.43 -15.51
CA LEU A 99 0.43 7.17 -16.18
C LEU A 99 -0.31 5.98 -15.58
N GLY A 100 -0.51 5.95 -14.28
CA GLY A 100 -1.31 4.96 -13.59
C GLY A 100 -2.73 4.87 -14.18
N THR A 101 -3.33 6.00 -14.57
CA THR A 101 -4.64 6.05 -15.25
C THR A 101 -4.59 5.40 -16.64
N ILE A 102 -3.49 5.54 -17.37
CA ILE A 102 -3.31 4.96 -18.71
C ILE A 102 -3.02 3.45 -18.61
N ALA A 103 -2.13 3.04 -17.71
CA ALA A 103 -1.78 1.64 -17.50
C ALA A 103 -2.99 0.82 -17.01
N ARG A 104 -3.83 1.39 -16.17
CA ARG A 104 -5.08 0.79 -15.68
C ARG A 104 -6.09 0.46 -16.79
N LYS A 105 -6.20 1.31 -17.80
CA LYS A 105 -7.07 1.04 -18.97
C LYS A 105 -6.54 -0.11 -19.82
N GLY A 106 -5.26 -0.42 -19.76
CA GLY A 106 -4.62 -1.51 -20.51
C GLY A 106 -4.58 -2.86 -19.79
N ASN A 107 -4.68 -2.89 -18.45
CA ASN A 107 -4.55 -4.09 -17.62
C ASN A 107 -5.87 -4.66 -17.08
N ALA A 108 -7.02 -4.17 -17.55
CA ALA A 108 -8.35 -4.58 -17.09
C ALA A 108 -8.67 -6.12 -17.23
N ASN A 109 -7.71 -6.95 -17.63
CA ASN A 109 -7.86 -8.38 -17.86
C ASN A 109 -6.85 -9.28 -17.13
N LYS A 110 -6.20 -8.84 -16.06
CA LYS A 110 -5.47 -9.78 -15.19
C LYS A 110 -6.38 -10.22 -14.05
N ASN A 111 -6.88 -11.45 -14.17
CA ASN A 111 -7.79 -12.05 -13.21
C ASN A 111 -7.11 -12.22 -11.85
N SER A 112 -7.68 -11.61 -10.83
CA SER A 112 -7.47 -11.96 -9.41
C SER A 112 -8.06 -13.35 -9.07
N ASP A 113 -8.64 -14.03 -10.05
CA ASP A 113 -9.36 -15.30 -9.89
C ASP A 113 -8.42 -16.48 -9.60
N ASP A 114 -7.14 -16.41 -10.04
CA ASP A 114 -6.19 -17.52 -9.87
C ASP A 114 -6.01 -17.91 -8.39
N TYR A 115 -5.95 -16.93 -7.48
CA TYR A 115 -5.83 -17.21 -6.05
C TYR A 115 -7.05 -17.94 -5.47
N LEU A 116 -8.26 -17.62 -5.92
CA LEU A 116 -9.50 -18.20 -5.38
C LEU A 116 -9.69 -19.68 -5.78
N ASP A 117 -9.05 -20.10 -6.86
CA ASP A 117 -9.05 -21.48 -7.34
C ASP A 117 -7.89 -22.31 -6.75
N ASP A 118 -6.90 -21.67 -6.17
CA ASP A 118 -5.74 -22.30 -5.57
C ASP A 118 -6.02 -22.82 -4.15
N ARG A 119 -5.16 -23.76 -3.71
CA ARG A 119 -5.20 -24.21 -2.32
C ARG A 119 -4.41 -23.31 -1.42
N VAL A 120 -4.89 -23.12 -0.19
CA VAL A 120 -4.15 -22.45 0.87
C VAL A 120 -3.75 -23.43 1.96
N SER A 121 -2.58 -23.21 2.55
CA SER A 121 -2.10 -23.94 3.71
C SER A 121 -2.29 -23.10 4.97
N PHE A 122 -2.72 -23.75 6.05
CA PHE A 122 -2.97 -23.13 7.34
C PHE A 122 -2.00 -23.67 8.37
N SER A 123 -1.30 -22.81 9.06
CA SER A 123 -0.57 -23.10 10.29
C SER A 123 -1.11 -22.26 11.45
N GLU A 124 -0.52 -22.37 12.62
CA GLU A 124 -0.90 -21.57 13.78
C GLU A 124 -0.58 -20.08 13.58
N ASP A 125 0.49 -19.79 12.85
CA ASP A 125 1.08 -18.47 12.70
C ASP A 125 0.88 -17.83 11.31
N LYS A 126 0.41 -18.59 10.30
CA LYS A 126 0.25 -18.04 8.94
C LYS A 126 -0.71 -18.83 8.05
N ILE A 127 -1.23 -18.12 7.04
CA ILE A 127 -1.88 -18.70 5.87
C ILE A 127 -0.95 -18.44 4.67
N MET A 128 -0.71 -19.46 3.87
CA MET A 128 0.09 -19.36 2.65
C MET A 128 -0.66 -19.86 1.43
N ASP A 129 -0.43 -19.24 0.29
CA ASP A 129 -0.95 -19.68 -1.00
C ASP A 129 -0.14 -20.87 -1.56
N ALA A 130 -0.55 -21.38 -2.73
CA ALA A 130 0.10 -22.52 -3.39
C ALA A 130 1.56 -22.23 -3.81
N GLU A 131 1.95 -20.96 -3.92
CA GLU A 131 3.31 -20.54 -4.27
C GLU A 131 4.20 -20.23 -3.05
N SER A 132 3.75 -20.54 -1.84
CA SER A 132 4.42 -20.20 -0.58
C SER A 132 4.56 -18.70 -0.32
N LYS A 133 3.63 -17.90 -0.85
CA LYS A 133 3.48 -16.50 -0.48
C LYS A 133 2.55 -16.40 0.73
N ALA A 134 2.86 -15.52 1.66
CA ALA A 134 2.01 -15.33 2.83
C ALA A 134 0.73 -14.55 2.45
N VAL A 135 -0.40 -15.15 2.77
CA VAL A 135 -1.73 -14.51 2.66
C VAL A 135 -1.99 -13.63 3.87
N MET A 136 -1.71 -14.14 5.08
CA MET A 136 -1.80 -13.42 6.35
C MET A 136 -0.87 -14.09 7.37
N MET A 137 -0.32 -13.31 8.28
CA MET A 137 0.59 -13.80 9.30
C MET A 137 0.23 -13.26 10.70
N ALA A 138 0.48 -14.06 11.73
CA ALA A 138 0.15 -13.72 13.12
C ALA A 138 0.86 -12.48 13.67
N TRP A 139 2.01 -12.07 13.11
CA TRP A 139 2.71 -10.85 13.50
C TRP A 139 1.85 -9.58 13.25
N GLU A 140 0.87 -9.67 12.35
CA GLU A 140 -0.06 -8.58 12.04
C GLU A 140 -1.10 -8.33 13.16
N LYS A 141 -1.20 -9.22 14.15
CA LYS A 141 -2.22 -9.13 15.21
C LYS A 141 -2.28 -7.74 15.87
N PRO A 142 -1.19 -7.10 16.29
CA PRO A 142 -1.25 -5.76 16.87
C PRO A 142 -1.80 -4.70 15.90
N LEU A 143 -1.53 -4.87 14.59
CA LEU A 143 -2.07 -4.00 13.55
C LEU A 143 -3.57 -4.19 13.41
N MET A 144 -4.04 -5.43 13.38
CA MET A 144 -5.46 -5.77 13.29
C MET A 144 -6.25 -5.30 14.50
N GLU A 145 -5.66 -5.36 15.70
CA GLU A 145 -6.23 -4.78 16.92
C GLU A 145 -6.37 -3.25 16.81
N ALA A 146 -5.37 -2.58 16.24
CA ALA A 146 -5.42 -1.13 16.01
C ALA A 146 -6.45 -0.73 14.94
N HIS A 147 -6.58 -1.50 13.85
CA HIS A 147 -7.64 -1.31 12.85
C HIS A 147 -9.02 -1.51 13.46
N ALA A 148 -9.23 -2.58 14.23
CA ALA A 148 -10.50 -2.84 14.92
C ALA A 148 -10.87 -1.70 15.86
N LYS A 149 -9.91 -1.18 16.64
CA LYS A 149 -10.12 -0.01 17.50
C LYS A 149 -10.59 1.21 16.71
N ALA A 150 -10.00 1.47 15.55
CA ALA A 150 -10.36 2.59 14.71
C ALA A 150 -11.79 2.47 14.16
N VAL A 151 -12.10 1.35 13.51
CA VAL A 151 -13.40 1.15 12.84
C VAL A 151 -14.55 0.90 13.81
N CYS A 152 -14.28 0.50 15.06
CA CYS A 152 -15.27 0.32 16.10
C CYS A 152 -15.43 1.54 17.02
N SER A 153 -14.76 2.67 16.77
CA SER A 153 -14.76 3.84 17.67
C SER A 153 -16.15 4.41 17.90
N ASN A 154 -17.06 4.28 16.93
CA ASN A 154 -18.43 4.76 17.02
C ASN A 154 -19.44 3.64 17.40
N GLY A 155 -18.97 2.41 17.61
CA GLY A 155 -19.85 1.26 17.76
C GLY A 155 -20.65 0.97 16.48
N GLY A 156 -21.87 0.44 16.64
CA GLY A 156 -22.82 0.26 15.53
C GLY A 156 -22.53 -0.92 14.62
N HIS A 157 -22.68 -0.72 13.33
CA HIS A 157 -22.58 -1.76 12.30
C HIS A 157 -21.19 -1.72 11.63
N VAL A 158 -20.48 -2.84 11.65
CA VAL A 158 -19.11 -2.93 11.12
C VAL A 158 -19.04 -3.91 9.96
N LEU A 159 -18.33 -3.53 8.89
CA LEU A 159 -18.01 -4.36 7.74
C LEU A 159 -16.53 -4.69 7.74
N ASN A 160 -16.19 -5.97 7.58
CA ASN A 160 -14.86 -6.44 7.22
C ASN A 160 -14.89 -7.09 5.83
N VAL A 161 -13.99 -6.69 4.95
CA VAL A 161 -13.78 -7.29 3.63
C VAL A 161 -12.46 -8.05 3.65
N GLY A 162 -12.53 -9.39 3.66
CA GLY A 162 -11.42 -10.32 3.81
C GLY A 162 -11.24 -10.81 5.25
N PHE A 163 -11.47 -12.11 5.47
CA PHE A 163 -11.37 -12.71 6.80
C PHE A 163 -9.96 -13.18 7.17
N GLY A 164 -9.28 -13.85 6.25
CA GLY A 164 -7.96 -14.40 6.49
C GLY A 164 -7.89 -15.33 7.70
N MET A 165 -7.10 -14.96 8.70
CA MET A 165 -6.99 -15.68 9.97
C MET A 165 -8.06 -15.28 10.99
N GLY A 166 -8.90 -14.29 10.68
CA GLY A 166 -9.90 -13.74 11.61
C GLY A 166 -9.30 -12.87 12.72
N LEU A 167 -8.09 -12.32 12.51
CA LEU A 167 -7.43 -11.51 13.52
C LEU A 167 -8.18 -10.21 13.78
N VAL A 168 -8.54 -9.47 12.71
CA VAL A 168 -9.31 -8.23 12.85
C VAL A 168 -10.71 -8.53 13.36
N ASP A 169 -11.35 -9.61 12.86
CA ASP A 169 -12.71 -9.99 13.26
C ASP A 169 -12.81 -10.37 14.74
N THR A 170 -11.78 -11.09 15.23
CA THR A 170 -11.67 -11.42 16.66
C THR A 170 -11.53 -10.14 17.50
N ALA A 171 -10.75 -9.17 17.05
CA ALA A 171 -10.60 -7.89 17.72
C ALA A 171 -11.89 -7.05 17.65
N ILE A 172 -12.59 -7.01 16.50
CA ILE A 172 -13.88 -6.32 16.33
C ILE A 172 -14.91 -6.86 17.31
N GLN A 173 -14.99 -8.17 17.50
CA GLN A 173 -15.93 -8.80 18.44
C GLN A 173 -15.73 -8.36 19.90
N GLN A 174 -14.50 -7.97 20.29
CA GLN A 174 -14.22 -7.43 21.63
C GLN A 174 -14.91 -6.07 21.88
N TYR A 175 -15.23 -5.33 20.82
CA TYR A 175 -15.96 -4.06 20.89
C TYR A 175 -17.49 -4.23 20.88
N ALA A 176 -17.99 -5.46 20.82
CA ALA A 176 -19.42 -5.81 20.82
C ALA A 176 -20.25 -4.96 19.82
N PRO A 177 -19.91 -4.96 18.52
CA PRO A 177 -20.66 -4.19 17.53
C PRO A 177 -22.12 -4.65 17.47
N ALA A 178 -23.05 -3.76 17.10
CA ALA A 178 -24.45 -4.09 16.91
C ALA A 178 -24.65 -5.14 15.81
N SER A 179 -23.86 -5.05 14.74
CA SER A 179 -23.69 -6.11 13.74
C SER A 179 -22.29 -6.12 13.16
N HIS A 180 -21.85 -7.27 12.73
CA HIS A 180 -20.54 -7.49 12.11
C HIS A 180 -20.73 -8.29 10.82
N THR A 181 -20.67 -7.62 9.68
CA THR A 181 -20.72 -8.24 8.36
C THR A 181 -19.31 -8.57 7.90
N ILE A 182 -19.10 -9.81 7.43
CA ILE A 182 -17.80 -10.29 6.96
C ILE A 182 -17.97 -10.83 5.55
N ILE A 183 -17.18 -10.34 4.61
CA ILE A 183 -17.09 -10.85 3.23
C ILE A 183 -15.83 -11.67 3.11
N GLU A 184 -15.97 -12.92 2.65
CA GLU A 184 -14.83 -13.80 2.37
C GLU A 184 -15.03 -14.49 1.01
N ALA A 185 -14.02 -14.41 0.16
CA ALA A 185 -14.09 -14.93 -1.20
C ALA A 185 -13.45 -16.31 -1.37
N HIS A 186 -12.40 -16.63 -0.58
CA HIS A 186 -11.67 -17.88 -0.73
C HIS A 186 -12.43 -19.05 -0.07
N PRO A 187 -12.77 -20.12 -0.82
CA PRO A 187 -13.62 -21.21 -0.31
C PRO A 187 -13.01 -21.93 0.90
N GLU A 188 -11.71 -22.21 0.90
CA GLU A 188 -11.06 -22.90 2.03
C GLU A 188 -10.98 -22.03 3.30
N VAL A 189 -10.82 -20.70 3.13
CA VAL A 189 -10.88 -19.74 4.26
C VAL A 189 -12.29 -19.65 4.81
N TYR A 190 -13.29 -19.57 3.93
CA TYR A 190 -14.71 -19.61 4.31
C TYR A 190 -15.09 -20.89 5.07
N ASP A 191 -14.68 -22.07 4.56
CA ASP A 191 -14.92 -23.36 5.24
C ASP A 191 -14.27 -23.41 6.62
N ARG A 192 -13.06 -22.85 6.79
CA ARG A 192 -12.41 -22.73 8.09
C ARG A 192 -13.17 -21.82 9.03
N MET A 193 -13.66 -20.69 8.55
CA MET A 193 -14.47 -19.73 9.28
C MET A 193 -15.75 -20.38 9.84
N ILE A 194 -16.46 -21.15 9.01
CA ILE A 194 -17.66 -21.91 9.42
C ILE A 194 -17.31 -22.96 10.48
N ARG A 195 -16.22 -23.73 10.28
CA ARG A 195 -15.76 -24.72 11.27
C ARG A 195 -15.38 -24.10 12.61
N GLN A 196 -14.93 -22.85 12.62
CA GLN A 196 -14.63 -22.09 13.83
C GLN A 196 -15.89 -21.49 14.49
N GLY A 197 -17.06 -21.66 13.89
CA GLY A 197 -18.36 -21.25 14.46
C GLY A 197 -18.67 -19.77 14.32
N TRP A 198 -18.06 -19.08 13.34
CA TRP A 198 -18.35 -17.68 13.09
C TRP A 198 -19.79 -17.43 12.68
N ASP A 199 -20.41 -18.37 11.95
CA ASP A 199 -21.81 -18.37 11.53
C ASP A 199 -22.80 -18.52 12.70
N LYS A 200 -22.32 -18.91 13.89
CA LYS A 200 -23.17 -19.14 15.09
C LYS A 200 -23.21 -17.93 16.03
N LYS A 201 -22.49 -16.87 15.69
CA LYS A 201 -22.50 -15.63 16.49
C LYS A 201 -23.70 -14.78 16.09
N ASP A 202 -24.56 -14.41 17.05
CA ASP A 202 -25.82 -13.71 16.80
C ASP A 202 -25.70 -12.39 16.07
N ASN A 203 -24.56 -11.68 16.26
CA ASN A 203 -24.28 -10.38 15.62
C ASN A 203 -23.44 -10.48 14.35
N VAL A 204 -23.10 -11.68 13.87
CA VAL A 204 -22.25 -11.88 12.70
C VAL A 204 -23.10 -12.31 11.51
N LYS A 205 -22.86 -11.62 10.37
CA LYS A 205 -23.39 -11.99 9.05
C LYS A 205 -22.22 -12.27 8.13
N ILE A 206 -22.13 -13.49 7.61
CA ILE A 206 -21.09 -13.89 6.65
C ILE A 206 -21.68 -13.86 5.25
N ILE A 207 -20.94 -13.27 4.32
CA ILE A 207 -21.25 -13.26 2.89
C ILE A 207 -20.09 -13.94 2.16
N PHE A 208 -20.36 -15.11 1.60
CA PHE A 208 -19.39 -15.83 0.76
C PHE A 208 -19.43 -15.28 -0.66
N GLY A 209 -18.30 -14.83 -1.16
CA GLY A 209 -18.14 -14.30 -2.51
C GLY A 209 -17.13 -13.17 -2.60
N ARG A 210 -16.83 -12.76 -3.80
CA ARG A 210 -16.00 -11.58 -4.05
C ARG A 210 -16.77 -10.32 -3.66
N TRP A 211 -16.09 -9.36 -3.07
CA TRP A 211 -16.75 -8.09 -2.70
C TRP A 211 -17.35 -7.38 -3.92
N GLN A 212 -16.72 -7.49 -5.12
CA GLN A 212 -17.22 -6.92 -6.38
C GLN A 212 -18.63 -7.45 -6.73
N ASP A 213 -18.90 -8.71 -6.44
CA ASP A 213 -20.16 -9.37 -6.77
C ASP A 213 -21.28 -9.04 -5.76
N VAL A 214 -20.91 -8.71 -4.53
CA VAL A 214 -21.88 -8.54 -3.43
C VAL A 214 -22.06 -7.10 -2.96
N VAL A 215 -21.17 -6.20 -3.35
CA VAL A 215 -21.14 -4.80 -2.86
C VAL A 215 -22.45 -4.04 -3.11
N SER A 216 -23.16 -4.36 -4.18
CA SER A 216 -24.46 -3.74 -4.51
C SER A 216 -25.57 -4.07 -3.50
N GLN A 217 -25.43 -5.19 -2.76
CA GLN A 217 -26.39 -5.70 -1.79
C GLN A 217 -26.08 -5.24 -0.35
N LEU A 218 -24.94 -4.58 -0.14
CA LEU A 218 -24.53 -4.13 1.16
C LEU A 218 -25.31 -2.91 1.63
N GLU A 219 -25.50 -2.83 2.93
CA GLU A 219 -26.07 -1.68 3.62
C GLU A 219 -25.01 -0.61 3.89
N SER A 220 -25.28 0.34 4.77
CA SER A 220 -24.31 1.33 5.23
C SER A 220 -23.82 0.96 6.64
N TYR A 221 -22.53 1.27 6.90
CA TYR A 221 -21.81 0.87 8.09
C TYR A 221 -21.22 2.06 8.85
N ASP A 222 -21.05 1.90 10.16
CA ASP A 222 -20.38 2.86 11.03
C ASP A 222 -18.85 2.70 10.98
N GLY A 223 -18.38 1.50 10.67
CA GLY A 223 -16.97 1.18 10.46
C GLY A 223 -16.77 0.19 9.33
N ILE A 224 -15.74 0.40 8.52
CA ILE A 224 -15.38 -0.50 7.42
C ILE A 224 -13.87 -0.76 7.49
N PHE A 225 -13.49 -2.04 7.46
CA PHE A 225 -12.11 -2.48 7.25
C PHE A 225 -11.99 -3.25 5.94
N PHE A 226 -10.95 -2.97 5.16
CA PHE A 226 -10.69 -3.60 3.87
C PHE A 226 -9.30 -4.21 3.85
N ASP A 227 -9.24 -5.52 3.66
CA ASP A 227 -7.99 -6.29 3.57
C ASP A 227 -8.22 -7.53 2.71
N THR A 228 -7.84 -7.46 1.45
CA THR A 228 -8.00 -8.54 0.47
C THR A 228 -6.65 -9.05 0.00
N TYR A 229 -6.56 -10.35 -0.28
CA TYR A 229 -5.38 -10.97 -0.86
C TYR A 229 -5.58 -11.27 -2.34
N GLY A 230 -4.49 -11.19 -3.13
CA GLY A 230 -4.53 -11.44 -4.58
C GLY A 230 -5.08 -10.29 -5.40
N GLU A 231 -5.46 -9.20 -4.76
CA GLU A 231 -5.91 -7.96 -5.38
C GLU A 231 -4.78 -6.90 -5.38
N TYR A 232 -4.92 -5.90 -6.25
CA TYR A 232 -3.97 -4.83 -6.43
C TYR A 232 -4.54 -3.48 -5.94
N TYR A 233 -3.73 -2.44 -6.01
CA TYR A 233 -4.14 -1.08 -5.65
C TYR A 233 -5.39 -0.62 -6.42
N GLU A 234 -5.52 -1.04 -7.68
CA GLU A 234 -6.66 -0.72 -8.54
C GLU A 234 -7.98 -1.27 -7.99
N ASP A 235 -7.97 -2.49 -7.44
CA ASP A 235 -9.15 -3.11 -6.84
C ASP A 235 -9.59 -2.34 -5.59
N MET A 236 -8.63 -1.93 -4.74
CA MET A 236 -8.92 -1.08 -3.59
C MET A 236 -9.49 0.29 -4.01
N ARG A 237 -8.96 0.90 -5.08
CA ARG A 237 -9.51 2.14 -5.66
C ARG A 237 -10.92 1.97 -6.17
N GLU A 238 -11.23 0.83 -6.76
CA GLU A 238 -12.59 0.49 -7.19
C GLU A 238 -13.51 0.41 -5.96
N PHE A 239 -13.09 -0.26 -4.88
CA PHE A 239 -13.85 -0.31 -3.64
C PHE A 239 -14.11 1.08 -3.06
N HIS A 240 -13.15 1.99 -3.14
CA HIS A 240 -13.33 3.37 -2.66
C HIS A 240 -14.51 4.10 -3.32
N GLN A 241 -14.87 3.76 -4.57
CA GLN A 241 -16.01 4.36 -5.26
C GLN A 241 -17.35 4.04 -4.58
N TYR A 242 -17.40 2.99 -3.77
CA TYR A 242 -18.60 2.59 -3.03
C TYR A 242 -18.66 3.21 -1.62
N LEU A 243 -17.60 3.82 -1.11
CA LEU A 243 -17.57 4.42 0.22
C LEU A 243 -18.70 5.44 0.46
N PRO A 244 -19.06 6.32 -0.49
CA PRO A 244 -20.17 7.26 -0.28
C PRO A 244 -21.53 6.58 0.02
N LYS A 245 -21.71 5.33 -0.45
CA LYS A 245 -22.90 4.53 -0.17
C LYS A 245 -22.74 3.68 1.08
N LEU A 246 -21.55 3.11 1.29
CA LEU A 246 -21.29 2.12 2.32
C LEU A 246 -20.95 2.72 3.68
N LEU A 247 -20.31 3.89 3.71
CA LEU A 247 -19.89 4.52 4.96
C LEU A 247 -20.92 5.57 5.38
N LYS A 248 -21.46 5.40 6.59
CA LYS A 248 -22.38 6.38 7.18
C LYS A 248 -21.66 7.70 7.48
N PRO A 249 -22.40 8.82 7.56
CA PRO A 249 -21.87 10.07 8.10
C PRO A 249 -21.20 9.84 9.46
N GLY A 250 -19.98 10.36 9.63
CA GLY A 250 -19.17 10.15 10.85
C GLY A 250 -18.56 8.75 10.99
N GLY A 251 -18.81 7.83 10.06
CA GLY A 251 -18.21 6.50 10.03
C GLY A 251 -16.70 6.53 9.74
N ILE A 252 -16.01 5.45 10.09
CA ILE A 252 -14.56 5.30 9.90
C ILE A 252 -14.29 4.19 8.88
N TYR A 253 -13.49 4.51 7.87
CA TYR A 253 -12.90 3.56 6.95
C TYR A 253 -11.42 3.37 7.24
N SER A 254 -10.98 2.14 7.22
CA SER A 254 -9.58 1.77 7.33
C SER A 254 -9.26 0.60 6.39
N PHE A 255 -8.02 0.45 5.99
CA PHE A 255 -7.57 -0.65 5.12
C PHE A 255 -6.19 -1.14 5.54
N PHE A 256 -5.86 -2.39 5.24
CA PHE A 256 -4.50 -2.87 5.44
C PHE A 256 -3.55 -2.14 4.49
N ASN A 257 -2.64 -1.37 5.06
CA ASN A 257 -1.72 -0.53 4.31
C ASN A 257 -0.44 -1.30 3.95
N GLY A 258 -0.58 -2.33 3.14
CA GLY A 258 0.53 -3.13 2.59
C GLY A 258 1.20 -2.51 1.37
N LEU A 259 0.87 -1.27 1.01
CA LEU A 259 1.34 -0.61 -0.20
C LEU A 259 2.85 -0.43 -0.21
N CYS A 260 3.52 -1.16 -1.11
CA CYS A 260 4.99 -1.10 -1.28
C CYS A 260 5.78 -1.28 0.02
N GLY A 261 5.36 -2.20 0.91
CA GLY A 261 5.98 -2.44 2.21
C GLY A 261 7.44 -2.93 2.18
N GLY A 262 8.02 -3.09 1.01
CA GLY A 262 9.43 -3.44 0.80
C GLY A 262 10.35 -2.28 0.46
N ASN A 263 9.81 -1.06 0.26
CA ASN A 263 10.61 0.12 -0.08
C ASN A 263 10.03 1.37 0.60
N PRO A 264 10.82 2.09 1.43
CA PRO A 264 10.36 3.24 2.20
C PRO A 264 9.82 4.39 1.35
N PHE A 265 10.53 4.77 0.29
CA PHE A 265 10.11 5.88 -0.56
C PHE A 265 8.82 5.54 -1.32
N PHE A 266 8.74 4.36 -1.92
CA PHE A 266 7.53 3.94 -2.64
C PHE A 266 6.33 3.83 -1.70
N HIS A 267 6.54 3.37 -0.48
CA HIS A 267 5.47 3.35 0.53
C HIS A 267 4.92 4.75 0.79
N VAL A 268 5.78 5.76 0.96
CA VAL A 268 5.35 7.17 1.12
C VAL A 268 4.58 7.66 -0.12
N VAL A 269 5.07 7.36 -1.33
CA VAL A 269 4.39 7.75 -2.59
C VAL A 269 2.96 7.21 -2.61
N TYR A 270 2.78 5.92 -2.36
CA TYR A 270 1.45 5.29 -2.42
C TYR A 270 0.55 5.71 -1.25
N CYS A 271 1.08 5.94 -0.05
CA CYS A 271 0.32 6.53 1.06
C CYS A 271 -0.21 7.93 0.71
N GLN A 272 0.60 8.77 0.08
CA GLN A 272 0.18 10.10 -0.37
C GLN A 272 -0.83 10.01 -1.52
N LEU A 273 -0.62 9.09 -2.48
CA LEU A 273 -1.54 8.87 -3.60
C LEU A 273 -2.94 8.50 -3.11
N VAL A 274 -3.04 7.51 -2.21
CA VAL A 274 -4.32 7.10 -1.59
C VAL A 274 -4.98 8.26 -0.87
N SER A 275 -4.21 9.02 -0.09
CA SER A 275 -4.74 10.17 0.66
C SER A 275 -5.28 11.26 -0.27
N LEU A 276 -4.60 11.53 -1.39
CA LEU A 276 -5.07 12.49 -2.40
C LEU A 276 -6.34 12.00 -3.11
N GLU A 277 -6.40 10.73 -3.48
CA GLU A 277 -7.56 10.15 -4.16
C GLU A 277 -8.79 10.15 -3.23
N LEU A 278 -8.64 9.70 -1.99
CA LEU A 278 -9.71 9.77 -0.98
C LEU A 278 -10.09 11.22 -0.67
N GLY A 279 -9.11 12.14 -0.60
CA GLY A 279 -9.36 13.56 -0.44
C GLY A 279 -10.22 14.17 -1.54
N SER A 280 -9.99 13.76 -2.80
CA SER A 280 -10.82 14.19 -3.94
C SER A 280 -12.27 13.69 -3.87
N MET A 281 -12.53 12.66 -3.07
CA MET A 281 -13.86 12.09 -2.81
C MET A 281 -14.52 12.64 -1.54
N GLY A 282 -13.85 13.57 -0.84
CA GLY A 282 -14.36 14.15 0.39
C GLY A 282 -14.03 13.36 1.65
N TYR A 283 -12.95 12.58 1.65
CA TYR A 283 -12.45 11.86 2.82
C TYR A 283 -11.07 12.38 3.24
N SER A 284 -10.90 12.61 4.53
CA SER A 284 -9.60 12.89 5.14
C SER A 284 -8.96 11.59 5.60
N THR A 285 -7.68 11.40 5.31
CA THR A 285 -6.90 10.24 5.73
C THR A 285 -5.83 10.66 6.73
N GLN A 286 -5.88 10.11 7.93
CA GLN A 286 -4.82 10.20 8.91
C GLN A 286 -4.01 8.90 8.89
N LEU A 287 -2.69 9.03 8.81
CA LEU A 287 -1.75 7.89 8.87
C LEU A 287 -1.11 7.86 10.26
N ILE A 288 -1.48 6.89 11.09
CA ILE A 288 -0.99 6.75 12.46
C ILE A 288 0.22 5.81 12.46
N PRO A 289 1.42 6.28 12.85
CA PRO A 289 2.61 5.44 12.89
C PRO A 289 2.52 4.41 14.03
N LEU A 290 2.75 3.15 13.70
CA LEU A 290 2.84 2.02 14.63
C LEU A 290 4.20 1.35 14.45
N PRO A 291 5.06 1.29 15.47
CA PRO A 291 6.33 0.57 15.38
C PRO A 291 6.08 -0.94 15.30
N VAL A 292 6.70 -1.60 14.32
CA VAL A 292 6.55 -3.04 14.08
C VAL A 292 7.87 -3.79 14.06
N LYS A 293 8.99 -3.10 14.18
CA LYS A 293 10.33 -3.69 14.14
C LYS A 293 10.48 -4.90 15.06
N ASP A 294 9.97 -4.82 16.27
CA ASP A 294 10.06 -5.88 17.27
C ASP A 294 9.17 -7.10 16.94
N CYS A 295 8.24 -6.95 15.99
CA CYS A 295 7.37 -8.03 15.51
C CYS A 295 7.98 -8.78 14.32
N LEU A 296 9.07 -8.28 13.72
CA LEU A 296 9.61 -8.73 12.43
C LEU A 296 10.95 -9.44 12.59
N SER A 297 11.00 -10.50 13.42
CA SER A 297 12.19 -11.36 13.47
C SER A 297 12.34 -12.16 12.16
N GLU A 298 13.58 -12.55 11.82
CA GLU A 298 13.84 -13.37 10.63
C GLU A 298 13.06 -14.71 10.65
N GLU A 299 12.85 -15.26 11.85
CA GLU A 299 12.20 -16.55 12.06
C GLU A 299 10.74 -16.58 11.60
N ILE A 300 10.01 -15.45 11.69
CA ILE A 300 8.61 -15.41 11.26
C ILE A 300 8.45 -15.65 9.75
N TRP A 301 9.49 -15.32 8.96
CA TRP A 301 9.50 -15.47 7.51
C TRP A 301 9.94 -16.86 7.04
N GLU A 302 10.20 -17.80 7.94
CA GLU A 302 10.59 -19.14 7.57
C GLU A 302 9.50 -19.82 6.72
N GLY A 303 9.90 -20.33 5.55
CA GLY A 303 9.00 -20.95 4.57
C GLY A 303 8.23 -19.97 3.70
N VAL A 304 8.34 -18.66 3.92
CA VAL A 304 7.70 -17.63 3.10
C VAL A 304 8.62 -17.22 1.95
N LYS A 305 8.12 -17.30 0.72
CA LYS A 305 8.89 -17.05 -0.51
C LYS A 305 9.44 -15.61 -0.59
N HIS A 306 8.63 -14.62 -0.17
CA HIS A 306 9.00 -13.21 -0.18
C HIS A 306 8.45 -12.49 1.04
N LYS A 307 9.28 -11.67 1.68
CA LYS A 307 8.84 -10.76 2.74
C LYS A 307 8.01 -9.64 2.12
N TYR A 308 6.76 -9.54 2.49
CA TYR A 308 5.87 -8.47 1.98
C TYR A 308 5.98 -7.18 2.80
N TRP A 309 6.60 -7.23 3.98
CA TRP A 309 6.84 -6.08 4.84
C TRP A 309 8.28 -6.06 5.35
N GLN A 310 8.96 -4.92 5.18
CA GLN A 310 10.36 -4.73 5.55
C GLN A 310 10.62 -3.38 6.23
N LEU A 311 9.57 -2.62 6.52
CA LEU A 311 9.66 -1.31 7.16
C LEU A 311 9.54 -1.45 8.68
N ASP A 312 10.27 -0.62 9.43
CA ASP A 312 10.24 -0.60 10.90
C ASP A 312 8.93 -0.02 11.46
N THR A 313 8.19 0.74 10.66
CA THR A 313 6.95 1.41 11.03
C THR A 313 5.85 1.11 10.05
N TYR A 314 4.70 0.71 10.57
CA TYR A 314 3.45 0.60 9.83
C TYR A 314 2.63 1.88 9.99
N TYR A 315 2.04 2.37 8.92
CA TYR A 315 1.19 3.56 8.94
C TYR A 315 -0.28 3.17 8.80
N LEU A 316 -0.98 3.16 9.94
CA LEU A 316 -2.40 2.80 10.04
C LEU A 316 -3.25 3.91 9.42
N PRO A 317 -4.03 3.64 8.36
CA PRO A 317 -4.93 4.62 7.79
C PRO A 317 -6.25 4.69 8.57
N VAL A 318 -6.65 5.91 8.94
CA VAL A 318 -7.95 6.22 9.51
C VAL A 318 -8.60 7.29 8.63
N CYS A 319 -9.67 6.91 7.93
CA CYS A 319 -10.34 7.76 6.96
C CYS A 319 -11.75 8.10 7.44
N HIS A 320 -12.12 9.37 7.35
CA HIS A 320 -13.46 9.86 7.69
C HIS A 320 -13.93 10.93 6.71
N SER A 321 -15.23 11.06 6.54
CA SER A 321 -15.81 12.10 5.68
C SER A 321 -15.45 13.50 6.19
N THR A 322 -15.05 14.39 5.28
CA THR A 322 -14.84 15.82 5.57
C THR A 322 -16.13 16.62 5.49
N ASN A 323 -17.19 16.05 4.94
CA ASN A 323 -18.51 16.66 4.90
C ASN A 323 -19.15 16.50 6.29
N GLU A 324 -19.07 17.52 7.13
CA GLU A 324 -19.88 17.62 8.34
C GLU A 324 -21.35 17.58 7.91
N SER A 325 -22.12 16.68 8.53
CA SER A 325 -23.57 16.71 8.40
C SER A 325 -24.04 17.96 9.14
N ASP A 326 -24.48 18.99 8.41
CA ASP A 326 -25.26 20.10 8.96
C ASP A 326 -26.52 19.62 9.67
#